data_fa16b0dfcc8a4269561b84a16e37045b
#
_entry.id   fa16b0dfcc8a4269561b84a16e37045b
#
_cell.length_a   1.000
_cell.length_b   1.000
_cell.length_c   1.000
_cell.angle_alpha   90.00
_cell.angle_beta   90.00
_cell.angle_gamma   90.00
#
_symmetry.space_group_name_H-M   'P 1'
#
loop_
_entity.id
_entity.type
_entity.pdbx_description
1 polymer ?
#
loop_
_entity_poly.entity_id
_entity_poly.type
_entity_poly.pdbx_seq_one_letter_code
_entity_poly.pdbx_strand_id
1 'polypeptide(L)'
;VLHKMPKYTRTVCMEFFGTVATATPSIVEIRDFLLAHDSVRLAGLEHLDWRYVRAVGYATKAAGKGRPKMVLLADVVSDDEAAVEAAAEHICELARARDGEGFIAVSPEARKTFWLDRSRTAAIAKHTNAFKINEDVVIPLERLGEYSDGIERINIELSIQNKLTLCAALEQYLSGKLPIDKMGTDLPTAELLGERGKHALAHVSAVKARWDWLLAHLDTPLADYKARYGATVHAAPKAKDDESCFTAFRDFRLRVSVKEDVMKPLAEIFSGKTDTKIIEGLGKIHAKTVRGRVFVALHMHAGDGNVHTNIPVNSDDAQMLQTAYRSVERIMKLAR
;
A
#
# COMPACT_ATOMS: atom_id res chain seq x y z
N VAL A 1 -13.82 -37.13 0.63
CA VAL A 1 -14.43 -37.43 1.94
C VAL A 1 -14.92 -36.12 2.51
N LEU A 2 -16.23 -36.02 2.83
CA LEU A 2 -16.79 -34.84 3.50
C LEU A 2 -16.78 -35.09 5.01
N HIS A 3 -16.29 -34.12 5.76
CA HIS A 3 -16.35 -34.12 7.21
C HIS A 3 -17.64 -33.43 7.70
N LYS A 4 -18.20 -33.92 8.78
CA LYS A 4 -19.33 -33.26 9.44
C LYS A 4 -18.88 -31.90 9.94
N MET A 5 -19.64 -30.84 9.63
CA MET A 5 -19.37 -29.51 10.18
C MET A 5 -19.59 -29.51 11.68
N PRO A 6 -18.65 -28.94 12.47
CA PRO A 6 -18.83 -28.74 13.90
C PRO A 6 -20.05 -27.88 14.19
N LYS A 7 -20.63 -28.03 15.39
CA LYS A 7 -21.88 -27.35 15.76
C LYS A 7 -21.71 -25.84 15.94
N TYR A 8 -20.57 -25.45 16.49
CA TYR A 8 -20.34 -24.06 16.86
C TYR A 8 -19.20 -23.48 16.01
N THR A 9 -19.37 -22.24 15.59
CA THR A 9 -18.37 -21.46 14.87
C THR A 9 -18.31 -20.06 15.46
N ARG A 10 -17.08 -19.53 15.64
CA ARG A 10 -16.83 -18.12 15.94
C ARG A 10 -15.92 -17.56 14.86
N THR A 11 -16.30 -16.41 14.31
CA THR A 11 -15.42 -15.67 13.40
C THR A 11 -14.74 -14.55 14.17
N VAL A 12 -13.43 -14.55 14.19
CA VAL A 12 -12.62 -13.51 14.82
C VAL A 12 -12.04 -12.61 13.72
N CYS A 13 -12.37 -11.33 13.77
CA CYS A 13 -11.76 -10.31 12.92
C CYS A 13 -10.73 -9.55 13.74
N MET A 14 -9.49 -9.53 13.28
CA MET A 14 -8.37 -8.85 13.94
C MET A 14 -7.86 -7.71 13.05
N GLU A 15 -7.81 -6.51 13.59
CA GLU A 15 -7.35 -5.30 12.93
C GLU A 15 -6.04 -4.84 13.56
N PHE A 16 -4.96 -4.78 12.77
CA PHE A 16 -3.63 -4.38 13.24
C PHE A 16 -3.29 -2.97 12.77
N PHE A 17 -2.88 -2.11 13.69
CA PHE A 17 -2.61 -0.69 13.46
C PHE A 17 -1.12 -0.35 13.54
N GLY A 18 -0.31 -1.23 14.11
CA GLY A 18 1.14 -1.14 14.19
C GLY A 18 1.84 -1.44 12.87
N THR A 19 3.04 -2.01 12.92
CA THR A 19 3.76 -2.44 11.72
C THR A 19 3.30 -3.82 11.26
N VAL A 20 3.41 -4.12 9.97
CA VAL A 20 3.15 -5.47 9.44
C VAL A 20 4.11 -6.48 10.05
N ALA A 21 5.39 -6.10 10.24
CA ALA A 21 6.39 -6.95 10.87
C ALA A 21 6.00 -7.36 12.31
N THR A 22 5.36 -6.47 13.08
CA THR A 22 4.86 -6.78 14.43
C THR A 22 3.63 -7.70 14.38
N ALA A 23 2.77 -7.51 13.38
CA ALA A 23 1.49 -8.22 13.25
C ALA A 23 1.64 -9.64 12.67
N THR A 24 2.51 -9.85 11.68
CA THR A 24 2.64 -11.12 10.95
C THR A 24 2.88 -12.34 11.84
N PRO A 25 3.69 -12.30 12.92
CA PRO A 25 3.88 -13.45 13.80
C PRO A 25 2.59 -13.96 14.46
N SER A 26 1.53 -13.15 14.57
CA SER A 26 0.25 -13.62 15.11
C SER A 26 -0.38 -14.74 14.28
N ILE A 27 -0.04 -14.84 13.00
CA ILE A 27 -0.50 -15.93 12.12
C ILE A 27 0.00 -17.28 12.64
N VAL A 28 1.30 -17.37 12.95
CA VAL A 28 1.92 -18.57 13.50
C VAL A 28 1.39 -18.87 14.89
N GLU A 29 1.29 -17.86 15.74
CA GLU A 29 0.79 -18.01 17.11
C GLU A 29 -0.65 -18.51 17.16
N ILE A 30 -1.54 -18.01 16.30
CA ILE A 30 -2.92 -18.49 16.19
C ILE A 30 -2.96 -19.94 15.72
N ARG A 31 -2.20 -20.29 14.68
CA ARG A 31 -2.11 -21.65 14.17
C ARG A 31 -1.61 -22.61 15.26
N ASP A 32 -0.51 -22.29 15.89
CA ASP A 32 0.14 -23.17 16.87
C ASP A 32 -0.74 -23.34 18.10
N PHE A 33 -1.38 -22.26 18.57
CA PHE A 33 -2.37 -22.34 19.64
C PHE A 33 -3.51 -23.31 19.30
N LEU A 34 -4.12 -23.18 18.12
CA LEU A 34 -5.25 -24.04 17.74
C LEU A 34 -4.83 -25.48 17.45
N LEU A 35 -3.61 -25.71 16.95
CA LEU A 35 -3.07 -27.07 16.76
C LEU A 35 -2.75 -27.76 18.09
N ALA A 36 -2.44 -27.02 19.14
CA ALA A 36 -2.18 -27.57 20.48
C ALA A 36 -3.46 -27.95 21.25
N HIS A 37 -4.64 -27.63 20.72
CA HIS A 37 -5.93 -27.83 21.40
C HIS A 37 -6.89 -28.71 20.59
N ASP A 38 -6.98 -30.00 20.91
CA ASP A 38 -7.81 -30.97 20.19
C ASP A 38 -9.32 -30.66 20.17
N SER A 39 -9.80 -29.87 21.13
CA SER A 39 -11.22 -29.48 21.26
C SER A 39 -11.67 -28.44 20.26
N VAL A 40 -10.75 -27.73 19.61
CA VAL A 40 -11.03 -26.65 18.65
C VAL A 40 -10.24 -26.84 17.37
N ARG A 41 -10.74 -26.32 16.26
CA ARG A 41 -10.06 -26.36 14.96
C ARG A 41 -10.12 -25.03 14.25
N LEU A 42 -9.05 -24.70 13.55
CA LEU A 42 -9.00 -23.61 12.59
C LEU A 42 -9.68 -24.06 11.30
N ALA A 43 -10.84 -23.49 10.96
CA ALA A 43 -11.52 -23.78 9.72
C ALA A 43 -11.06 -22.87 8.55
N GLY A 44 -10.50 -21.72 8.87
CA GLY A 44 -9.90 -20.80 7.91
C GLY A 44 -9.23 -19.63 8.61
N LEU A 45 -8.12 -19.18 8.03
CA LEU A 45 -7.43 -17.95 8.45
C LEU A 45 -7.05 -17.17 7.19
N GLU A 46 -7.68 -16.02 7.03
CA GLU A 46 -7.53 -15.17 5.86
C GLU A 46 -6.82 -13.86 6.22
N HIS A 47 -6.03 -13.36 5.29
CA HIS A 47 -5.28 -12.13 5.45
C HIS A 47 -5.63 -11.13 4.34
N LEU A 48 -5.73 -9.86 4.71
CA LEU A 48 -5.80 -8.72 3.79
C LEU A 48 -4.70 -7.71 4.14
N ASP A 49 -3.88 -7.34 3.17
CA ASP A 49 -2.92 -6.25 3.33
C ASP A 49 -3.62 -4.87 3.30
N TRP A 50 -2.89 -3.82 3.63
CA TRP A 50 -3.45 -2.47 3.67
C TRP A 50 -3.93 -1.96 2.29
N ARG A 51 -3.41 -2.49 1.17
CA ARG A 51 -3.85 -2.14 -0.19
C ARG A 51 -5.22 -2.72 -0.48
N TYR A 52 -5.44 -3.96 -0.06
CA TYR A 52 -6.78 -4.55 -0.11
C TYR A 52 -7.75 -3.86 0.83
N VAL A 53 -7.34 -3.61 2.08
CA VAL A 53 -8.13 -2.85 3.07
C VAL A 53 -8.60 -1.50 2.49
N ARG A 54 -7.70 -0.83 1.76
CA ARG A 54 -8.03 0.42 1.08
C ARG A 54 -8.94 0.21 -0.14
N ALA A 55 -8.65 -0.78 -0.98
CA ALA A 55 -9.35 -1.02 -2.24
C ALA A 55 -10.79 -1.48 -2.04
N VAL A 56 -11.05 -2.36 -1.06
CA VAL A 56 -12.40 -2.85 -0.76
C VAL A 56 -13.24 -1.83 0.02
N GLY A 57 -12.65 -0.72 0.46
CA GLY A 57 -13.33 0.26 1.30
C GLY A 57 -13.68 -0.30 2.68
N TYR A 58 -12.75 -1.08 3.24
CA TYR A 58 -12.92 -1.77 4.52
C TYR A 58 -13.40 -0.81 5.62
N ALA A 59 -14.47 -1.18 6.30
CA ALA A 59 -14.99 -0.44 7.43
C ALA A 59 -14.27 -0.89 8.72
N THR A 60 -13.37 -0.04 9.23
CA THR A 60 -12.67 -0.27 10.49
C THR A 60 -13.67 -0.42 11.63
N LYS A 61 -13.52 -1.49 12.41
CA LYS A 61 -14.40 -1.81 13.55
C LYS A 61 -13.90 -1.16 14.84
N ALA A 62 -12.58 -0.99 14.96
CA ALA A 62 -11.96 -0.32 16.11
C ALA A 62 -12.30 1.18 16.12
N ALA A 63 -13.09 1.61 17.11
CA ALA A 63 -13.50 3.00 17.24
C ALA A 63 -12.31 3.93 17.49
N GLY A 64 -12.30 5.09 16.81
CA GLY A 64 -11.28 6.11 17.00
C GLY A 64 -9.90 5.77 16.40
N LYS A 65 -9.72 4.58 15.84
CA LYS A 65 -8.48 4.18 15.14
C LYS A 65 -8.62 4.41 13.64
N GLY A 66 -7.50 4.72 13.00
CA GLY A 66 -7.45 4.88 11.55
C GLY A 66 -7.64 3.56 10.83
N ARG A 67 -7.30 3.54 9.53
CA ARG A 67 -7.39 2.31 8.73
C ARG A 67 -6.31 1.31 9.17
N PRO A 68 -6.65 0.02 9.38
CA PRO A 68 -5.68 -1.00 9.75
C PRO A 68 -4.65 -1.22 8.63
N LYS A 69 -3.44 -1.63 9.04
CA LYS A 69 -2.34 -2.01 8.14
C LYS A 69 -2.45 -3.44 7.66
N MET A 70 -3.08 -4.28 8.47
CA MET A 70 -3.33 -5.68 8.20
C MET A 70 -4.65 -6.08 8.86
N VAL A 71 -5.41 -6.94 8.20
CA VAL A 71 -6.61 -7.58 8.77
C VAL A 71 -6.47 -9.08 8.67
N LEU A 72 -6.75 -9.79 9.74
CA LEU A 72 -6.91 -11.24 9.76
C LEU A 72 -8.36 -11.59 10.06
N LEU A 73 -8.87 -12.64 9.39
CA LEU A 73 -10.17 -13.24 9.65
C LEU A 73 -9.96 -14.72 9.95
N ALA A 74 -10.31 -15.16 11.15
CA ALA A 74 -10.22 -16.56 11.57
C ALA A 74 -11.60 -17.15 11.82
N ASP A 75 -11.91 -18.29 11.22
CA ASP A 75 -13.04 -19.13 11.61
C ASP A 75 -12.55 -20.26 12.51
N VAL A 76 -12.99 -20.24 13.77
CA VAL A 76 -12.71 -21.26 14.77
C VAL A 76 -13.97 -22.09 14.99
N VAL A 77 -13.84 -23.42 14.99
CA VAL A 77 -14.96 -24.35 15.05
C VAL A 77 -14.75 -25.42 16.13
N SER A 78 -15.86 -25.84 16.75
CA SER A 78 -15.90 -26.90 17.76
C SER A 78 -17.30 -27.52 17.87
N ASP A 79 -17.38 -28.72 18.45
CA ASP A 79 -18.64 -29.28 18.95
C ASP A 79 -18.92 -28.87 20.41
N ASP A 80 -17.97 -28.21 21.07
CA ASP A 80 -18.07 -27.63 22.41
C ASP A 80 -18.11 -26.09 22.32
N GLU A 81 -19.21 -25.48 22.80
CA GLU A 81 -19.41 -24.03 22.72
C GLU A 81 -18.45 -23.25 23.62
N ALA A 82 -18.20 -23.75 24.82
CA ALA A 82 -17.27 -23.10 25.75
C ALA A 82 -15.84 -23.09 25.21
N ALA A 83 -15.42 -24.20 24.58
CA ALA A 83 -14.10 -24.32 24.00
C ALA A 83 -13.90 -23.34 22.82
N VAL A 84 -14.90 -23.18 21.93
CA VAL A 84 -14.78 -22.24 20.79
C VAL A 84 -14.82 -20.78 21.26
N GLU A 85 -15.55 -20.46 22.32
CA GLU A 85 -15.56 -19.11 22.91
C GLU A 85 -14.20 -18.77 23.53
N ALA A 86 -13.68 -19.65 24.38
CA ALA A 86 -12.37 -19.46 25.01
C ALA A 86 -11.26 -19.31 23.96
N ALA A 87 -11.29 -20.10 22.89
CA ALA A 87 -10.32 -19.98 21.79
C ALA A 87 -10.45 -18.64 21.04
N ALA A 88 -11.66 -18.19 20.77
CA ALA A 88 -11.89 -16.91 20.12
C ALA A 88 -11.40 -15.70 20.96
N GLU A 89 -11.62 -15.75 22.29
CA GLU A 89 -11.13 -14.75 23.23
C GLU A 89 -9.60 -14.72 23.27
N HIS A 90 -8.96 -15.90 23.34
CA HIS A 90 -7.50 -15.98 23.32
C HIS A 90 -6.89 -15.44 22.03
N ILE A 91 -7.51 -15.70 20.87
CA ILE A 91 -7.08 -15.10 19.58
C ILE A 91 -7.16 -13.57 19.64
N CYS A 92 -8.19 -13.01 20.26
CA CYS A 92 -8.27 -11.56 20.48
C CYS A 92 -7.15 -11.03 21.40
N GLU A 93 -6.72 -11.81 22.39
CA GLU A 93 -5.57 -11.46 23.24
C GLU A 93 -4.26 -11.46 22.46
N LEU A 94 -4.02 -12.46 21.62
CA LEU A 94 -2.86 -12.50 20.71
C LEU A 94 -2.81 -11.28 19.78
N ALA A 95 -3.96 -10.86 19.25
CA ALA A 95 -4.04 -9.64 18.45
C ALA A 95 -3.68 -8.39 19.26
N ARG A 96 -4.21 -8.25 20.47
CA ARG A 96 -3.92 -7.10 21.35
C ARG A 96 -2.45 -7.02 21.76
N ALA A 97 -1.78 -8.15 21.97
CA ALA A 97 -0.36 -8.19 22.29
C ALA A 97 0.53 -7.66 21.13
N ARG A 98 -0.04 -7.48 19.92
CA ARG A 98 0.64 -7.03 18.70
C ARG A 98 0.07 -5.76 18.07
N ASP A 99 -0.36 -4.80 18.91
CA ASP A 99 -0.99 -3.53 18.48
C ASP A 99 -2.26 -3.74 17.62
N GLY A 100 -2.98 -4.83 17.87
CA GLY A 100 -4.24 -5.16 17.20
C GLY A 100 -5.46 -5.02 18.12
N GLU A 101 -6.63 -5.11 17.49
CA GLU A 101 -7.94 -5.21 18.12
C GLU A 101 -8.67 -6.43 17.55
N GLY A 102 -9.25 -7.27 18.42
CA GLY A 102 -10.01 -8.45 18.03
C GLY A 102 -11.51 -8.25 18.26
N PHE A 103 -12.31 -8.72 17.31
CA PHE A 103 -13.78 -8.67 17.34
C PHE A 103 -14.34 -10.07 17.05
N ILE A 104 -15.25 -10.55 17.88
CA ILE A 104 -15.85 -11.88 17.74
C ILE A 104 -17.27 -11.76 17.18
N ALA A 105 -17.52 -12.45 16.07
CA ALA A 105 -18.86 -12.60 15.51
C ALA A 105 -19.41 -13.99 15.85
N VAL A 106 -20.54 -14.01 16.56
CA VAL A 106 -21.23 -15.23 17.01
C VAL A 106 -22.34 -15.63 16.04
N SER A 107 -23.23 -14.68 15.70
CA SER A 107 -24.35 -14.97 14.81
C SER A 107 -23.93 -15.16 13.35
N PRO A 108 -24.66 -15.98 12.56
CA PRO A 108 -24.40 -16.15 11.13
C PRO A 108 -24.40 -14.83 10.37
N GLU A 109 -25.25 -13.86 10.73
CA GLU A 109 -25.35 -12.55 10.09
C GLU A 109 -24.12 -11.70 10.37
N ALA A 110 -23.64 -11.65 11.61
CA ALA A 110 -22.42 -10.94 12.00
C ALA A 110 -21.20 -11.56 11.29
N ARG A 111 -21.10 -12.88 11.25
CA ARG A 111 -20.05 -13.62 10.55
C ARG A 111 -20.05 -13.29 9.06
N LYS A 112 -21.22 -13.33 8.41
CA LYS A 112 -21.37 -12.94 7.00
C LYS A 112 -20.87 -11.52 6.73
N THR A 113 -21.13 -10.59 7.64
CA THR A 113 -20.65 -9.21 7.54
C THR A 113 -19.13 -9.13 7.57
N PHE A 114 -18.45 -9.90 8.43
CA PHE A 114 -16.98 -9.95 8.48
C PHE A 114 -16.39 -10.53 7.19
N TRP A 115 -16.99 -11.58 6.64
CA TRP A 115 -16.54 -12.21 5.40
C TRP A 115 -16.85 -11.39 4.14
N LEU A 116 -17.79 -10.44 4.21
CA LEU A 116 -18.18 -9.63 3.06
C LEU A 116 -16.99 -8.83 2.49
N ASP A 117 -16.16 -8.25 3.36
CA ASP A 117 -15.00 -7.49 2.93
C ASP A 117 -13.97 -8.39 2.22
N ARG A 118 -13.80 -9.63 2.70
CA ARG A 118 -12.92 -10.63 2.06
C ARG A 118 -13.45 -11.05 0.68
N SER A 119 -14.75 -11.16 0.51
CA SER A 119 -15.36 -11.54 -0.78
C SER A 119 -15.19 -10.48 -1.87
N ARG A 120 -14.91 -9.24 -1.49
CA ARG A 120 -14.73 -8.10 -2.41
C ARG A 120 -13.32 -7.96 -3.00
N THR A 121 -12.50 -8.99 -2.95
CA THR A 121 -11.10 -8.93 -3.45
C THR A 121 -10.99 -8.56 -4.93
N ALA A 122 -12.02 -8.79 -5.75
CA ALA A 122 -12.09 -8.29 -7.12
C ALA A 122 -12.11 -6.75 -7.22
N ALA A 123 -12.47 -6.05 -6.14
CA ALA A 123 -12.51 -4.58 -6.12
C ALA A 123 -11.15 -3.92 -6.37
N ILE A 124 -10.04 -4.64 -6.21
CA ILE A 124 -8.71 -4.11 -6.49
C ILE A 124 -8.52 -3.74 -7.96
N ALA A 125 -9.24 -4.39 -8.87
CA ALA A 125 -9.23 -4.09 -10.29
C ALA A 125 -10.16 -2.94 -10.69
N LYS A 126 -10.97 -2.41 -9.76
CA LYS A 126 -11.99 -1.38 -10.04
C LYS A 126 -11.44 -0.09 -10.65
N HIS A 127 -10.18 0.21 -10.39
CA HIS A 127 -9.52 1.43 -10.86
C HIS A 127 -8.70 1.22 -12.14
N THR A 128 -8.73 0.02 -12.70
CA THR A 128 -8.05 -0.35 -13.94
C THR A 128 -9.08 -0.88 -14.94
N ASN A 129 -8.88 -0.62 -16.22
CA ASN A 129 -9.80 -1.07 -17.27
C ASN A 129 -9.70 -2.56 -17.58
N ALA A 130 -9.17 -3.40 -16.64
CA ALA A 130 -8.77 -4.60 -17.20
C ALA A 130 -8.80 -5.82 -16.32
N PHE A 131 -7.65 -6.25 -16.02
CA PHE A 131 -7.48 -7.52 -15.37
C PHE A 131 -6.37 -7.38 -14.33
N LYS A 132 -6.27 -8.36 -13.50
CA LYS A 132 -5.16 -8.51 -12.56
C LYS A 132 -4.30 -9.69 -13.01
N ILE A 133 -3.01 -9.49 -13.01
CA ILE A 133 -2.06 -10.60 -13.02
C ILE A 133 -2.07 -11.17 -11.60
N ASN A 134 -2.28 -12.47 -11.49
CA ASN A 134 -2.35 -13.17 -10.22
C ASN A 134 -1.31 -14.27 -10.20
N GLU A 135 -0.43 -14.23 -9.20
CA GLU A 135 0.54 -15.29 -8.94
C GLU A 135 0.27 -15.88 -7.57
N ASP A 136 0.23 -17.20 -7.52
CA ASP A 136 -0.03 -17.95 -6.30
C ASP A 136 1.26 -18.67 -5.89
N VAL A 137 1.69 -18.42 -4.67
CA VAL A 137 2.87 -19.04 -4.08
C VAL A 137 2.56 -19.56 -2.68
N VAL A 138 3.23 -20.62 -2.28
CA VAL A 138 3.15 -21.13 -0.90
C VAL A 138 4.43 -20.74 -0.19
N ILE A 139 4.27 -19.99 0.90
CA ILE A 139 5.37 -19.50 1.72
C ILE A 139 5.28 -20.16 3.10
N PRO A 140 6.35 -20.74 3.63
CA PRO A 140 6.37 -21.21 5.01
C PRO A 140 5.93 -20.11 5.96
N LEU A 141 5.04 -20.42 6.90
CA LEU A 141 4.40 -19.39 7.73
C LEU A 141 5.40 -18.54 8.51
N GLU A 142 6.50 -19.18 8.93
CA GLU A 142 7.61 -18.54 9.65
C GLU A 142 8.35 -17.49 8.79
N ARG A 143 8.27 -17.61 7.45
CA ARG A 143 8.88 -16.71 6.48
C ARG A 143 7.92 -15.68 5.89
N LEU A 144 6.65 -15.68 6.27
CA LEU A 144 5.66 -14.72 5.75
C LEU A 144 6.04 -13.26 6.03
N GLY A 145 6.69 -12.98 7.16
CA GLY A 145 7.18 -11.65 7.50
C GLY A 145 8.24 -11.16 6.50
N GLU A 146 9.24 -12.00 6.23
CA GLU A 146 10.31 -11.76 5.26
C GLU A 146 9.75 -11.55 3.84
N TYR A 147 8.85 -12.44 3.43
CA TYR A 147 8.19 -12.34 2.14
C TYR A 147 7.38 -11.04 2.00
N SER A 148 6.61 -10.68 3.03
CA SER A 148 5.83 -9.43 3.04
C SER A 148 6.72 -8.19 2.96
N ASP A 149 7.87 -8.18 3.62
CA ASP A 149 8.86 -7.10 3.52
C ASP A 149 9.46 -7.01 2.12
N GLY A 150 9.74 -8.14 1.48
CA GLY A 150 10.21 -8.18 0.09
C GLY A 150 9.18 -7.61 -0.89
N ILE A 151 7.91 -7.96 -0.72
CA ILE A 151 6.81 -7.38 -1.53
C ILE A 151 6.65 -5.88 -1.27
N GLU A 152 6.77 -5.45 -0.02
CA GLU A 152 6.67 -4.02 0.31
C GLU A 152 7.84 -3.24 -0.30
N ARG A 153 9.05 -3.83 -0.36
CA ARG A 153 10.19 -3.26 -1.06
C ARG A 153 9.90 -3.07 -2.55
N ILE A 154 9.38 -4.08 -3.22
CA ILE A 154 8.95 -3.97 -4.63
C ILE A 154 7.96 -2.81 -4.79
N ASN A 155 6.98 -2.70 -3.92
CA ASN A 155 5.97 -1.66 -3.96
C ASN A 155 6.52 -0.24 -3.75
N ILE A 156 7.45 -0.07 -2.82
CA ILE A 156 8.09 1.22 -2.54
C ILE A 156 8.89 1.65 -3.77
N GLU A 157 9.70 0.76 -4.34
CA GLU A 157 10.49 1.04 -5.53
C GLU A 157 9.61 1.40 -6.73
N LEU A 158 8.55 0.61 -7.00
CA LEU A 158 7.57 0.91 -8.05
C LEU A 158 6.89 2.27 -7.84
N SER A 159 6.56 2.59 -6.60
CA SER A 159 5.94 3.87 -6.25
C SER A 159 6.88 5.06 -6.49
N ILE A 160 8.15 4.94 -6.15
CA ILE A 160 9.15 6.00 -6.39
C ILE A 160 9.43 6.10 -7.89
N GLN A 161 9.61 4.99 -8.61
CA GLN A 161 9.80 4.97 -10.06
C GLN A 161 8.64 5.64 -10.81
N ASN A 162 7.40 5.37 -10.43
CA ASN A 162 6.24 6.05 -11.02
C ASN A 162 6.27 7.57 -10.80
N LYS A 163 6.73 8.01 -9.62
CA LYS A 163 6.91 9.44 -9.31
C LYS A 163 8.06 10.07 -10.10
N LEU A 164 9.15 9.33 -10.32
CA LEU A 164 10.25 9.78 -11.18
C LEU A 164 9.80 9.91 -12.64
N THR A 165 8.97 9.00 -13.13
CA THR A 165 8.32 9.11 -14.45
C THR A 165 7.46 10.36 -14.55
N LEU A 166 6.70 10.69 -13.48
CA LEU A 166 5.94 11.93 -13.40
C LEU A 166 6.88 13.16 -13.51
N CYS A 167 7.95 13.20 -12.71
CA CYS A 167 8.90 14.31 -12.76
C CYS A 167 9.51 14.47 -14.16
N ALA A 168 9.90 13.38 -14.81
CA ALA A 168 10.44 13.45 -16.18
C ALA A 168 9.42 14.00 -17.19
N ALA A 169 8.16 13.59 -17.09
CA ALA A 169 7.09 14.12 -17.94
C ALA A 169 6.80 15.62 -17.67
N LEU A 170 6.89 16.04 -16.42
CA LEU A 170 6.74 17.45 -16.03
C LEU A 170 7.96 18.27 -16.52
N GLU A 171 9.20 17.77 -16.40
CA GLU A 171 10.38 18.41 -16.95
C GLU A 171 10.25 18.64 -18.47
N GLN A 172 9.82 17.61 -19.20
CA GLN A 172 9.57 17.71 -20.63
C GLN A 172 8.51 18.76 -20.96
N TYR A 173 7.41 18.80 -20.21
CA TYR A 173 6.34 19.79 -20.38
C TYR A 173 6.81 21.21 -20.09
N LEU A 174 7.52 21.40 -18.97
CA LEU A 174 8.02 22.73 -18.54
C LEU A 174 9.14 23.27 -19.41
N SER A 175 9.91 22.39 -20.07
CA SER A 175 10.95 22.78 -21.06
C SER A 175 10.37 23.17 -22.42
N GLY A 176 9.09 22.85 -22.67
CA GLY A 176 8.40 23.14 -23.91
C GLY A 176 7.75 24.51 -23.95
N LYS A 177 6.98 24.75 -25.00
CA LYS A 177 6.17 25.98 -25.12
C LYS A 177 4.94 25.87 -24.24
N LEU A 178 4.93 26.60 -23.13
CA LEU A 178 3.81 26.60 -22.18
C LEU A 178 2.58 27.37 -22.71
N PRO A 179 1.36 26.83 -22.55
CA PRO A 179 0.14 27.45 -23.04
C PRO A 179 -0.35 28.53 -22.08
N ILE A 180 0.10 29.76 -22.27
CA ILE A 180 -0.38 30.92 -21.52
C ILE A 180 -1.63 31.50 -22.18
N ASP A 181 -2.61 31.87 -21.35
CA ASP A 181 -3.74 32.65 -21.80
C ASP A 181 -3.35 34.14 -21.87
N LYS A 182 -3.24 34.68 -23.08
CA LYS A 182 -2.76 36.05 -23.30
C LYS A 182 -3.76 37.12 -22.87
N MET A 183 -5.00 36.76 -22.53
CA MET A 183 -6.04 37.72 -22.07
C MET A 183 -6.10 39.02 -22.88
N GLY A 184 -5.92 38.94 -24.20
CA GLY A 184 -5.96 40.12 -25.11
C GLY A 184 -4.70 40.98 -25.15
N THR A 185 -3.59 40.53 -24.55
CA THR A 185 -2.27 41.17 -24.70
C THR A 185 -1.47 40.57 -25.86
N ASP A 186 -0.72 41.40 -26.58
CA ASP A 186 0.20 40.97 -27.64
C ASP A 186 1.60 40.63 -27.14
N LEU A 187 1.80 40.66 -25.82
CA LEU A 187 3.11 40.33 -25.23
C LEU A 187 3.57 38.91 -25.59
N PRO A 188 4.87 38.69 -25.83
CA PRO A 188 5.44 37.38 -26.03
C PRO A 188 5.22 36.49 -24.81
N THR A 189 4.99 35.16 -25.06
CA THR A 189 4.81 34.15 -23.99
C THR A 189 5.97 34.16 -23.00
N ALA A 190 7.22 34.36 -23.47
CA ALA A 190 8.40 34.41 -22.62
C ALA A 190 8.37 35.58 -21.63
N GLU A 191 7.86 36.73 -22.04
CA GLU A 191 7.71 37.91 -21.15
C GLU A 191 6.62 37.69 -20.09
N LEU A 192 5.51 37.07 -20.48
CA LEU A 192 4.41 36.74 -19.55
C LEU A 192 4.83 35.68 -18.51
N LEU A 193 5.69 34.72 -18.90
CA LEU A 193 6.22 33.71 -17.99
C LEU A 193 7.35 34.28 -17.09
N GLY A 194 8.19 35.18 -17.63
CA GLY A 194 9.41 35.59 -16.95
C GLY A 194 10.25 34.41 -16.47
N GLU A 195 10.77 34.49 -15.27
CA GLU A 195 11.61 33.43 -14.68
C GLU A 195 10.80 32.24 -14.11
N ARG A 196 9.46 32.34 -14.07
CA ARG A 196 8.59 31.32 -13.42
C ARG A 196 8.75 29.94 -14.05
N GLY A 197 8.88 29.85 -15.38
CA GLY A 197 9.13 28.59 -16.10
C GLY A 197 10.43 27.92 -15.69
N LYS A 198 11.51 28.70 -15.56
CA LYS A 198 12.82 28.21 -15.12
C LYS A 198 12.79 27.76 -13.67
N HIS A 199 12.11 28.52 -12.78
CA HIS A 199 11.96 28.15 -11.37
C HIS A 199 11.16 26.86 -11.22
N ALA A 200 10.08 26.68 -11.97
CA ALA A 200 9.30 25.46 -11.96
C ALA A 200 10.10 24.25 -12.44
N LEU A 201 10.85 24.40 -13.53
CA LEU A 201 11.73 23.33 -14.04
C LEU A 201 12.82 22.97 -13.03
N ALA A 202 13.53 23.94 -12.48
CA ALA A 202 14.55 23.74 -11.47
C ALA A 202 13.99 23.04 -10.21
N HIS A 203 12.79 23.41 -9.77
CA HIS A 203 12.12 22.77 -8.65
C HIS A 203 11.83 21.30 -8.92
N VAL A 204 11.21 20.97 -10.05
CA VAL A 204 10.90 19.58 -10.44
C VAL A 204 12.17 18.75 -10.55
N SER A 205 13.25 19.30 -11.15
CA SER A 205 14.53 18.62 -11.27
C SER A 205 15.17 18.35 -9.91
N ALA A 206 15.07 19.28 -8.97
CA ALA A 206 15.58 19.07 -7.61
C ALA A 206 14.79 17.97 -6.85
N VAL A 207 13.47 17.96 -6.98
CA VAL A 207 12.63 16.90 -6.41
C VAL A 207 12.95 15.54 -7.03
N LYS A 208 13.10 15.48 -8.35
CA LYS A 208 13.48 14.26 -9.08
C LYS A 208 14.83 13.73 -8.60
N ALA A 209 15.86 14.56 -8.51
CA ALA A 209 17.19 14.18 -8.02
C ALA A 209 17.14 13.63 -6.59
N ARG A 210 16.32 14.25 -5.70
CA ARG A 210 16.10 13.76 -4.34
C ARG A 210 15.46 12.39 -4.30
N TRP A 211 14.42 12.16 -5.09
CA TRP A 211 13.72 10.89 -5.13
C TRP A 211 14.52 9.78 -5.82
N ASP A 212 15.32 10.13 -6.82
CA ASP A 212 16.25 9.21 -7.49
C ASP A 212 17.33 8.73 -6.50
N TRP A 213 17.92 9.66 -5.74
CA TRP A 213 18.83 9.31 -4.68
C TRP A 213 18.19 8.39 -3.64
N LEU A 214 16.98 8.69 -3.19
CA LEU A 214 16.26 7.87 -2.22
C LEU A 214 16.03 6.45 -2.75
N LEU A 215 15.63 6.30 -4.02
CA LEU A 215 15.44 5.00 -4.65
C LEU A 215 16.73 4.16 -4.66
N ALA A 216 17.87 4.79 -4.91
CA ALA A 216 19.18 4.13 -4.91
C ALA A 216 19.72 3.81 -3.51
N HIS A 217 19.18 4.45 -2.45
CA HIS A 217 19.72 4.42 -1.09
C HIS A 217 18.66 4.02 -0.04
N LEU A 218 17.75 3.11 -0.38
CA LEU A 218 16.70 2.67 0.55
C LEU A 218 17.26 1.98 1.80
N ASP A 219 18.45 1.38 1.72
CA ASP A 219 19.07 0.67 2.82
C ASP A 219 19.96 1.55 3.71
N THR A 220 20.16 2.83 3.34
CA THR A 220 20.94 3.75 4.14
C THR A 220 20.14 4.29 5.33
N PRO A 221 20.81 4.71 6.42
CA PRO A 221 20.16 5.37 7.55
C PRO A 221 19.34 6.59 7.14
N LEU A 222 18.21 6.80 7.80
CA LEU A 222 17.37 7.99 7.56
C LEU A 222 18.12 9.29 7.85
N ALA A 223 19.11 9.27 8.77
CA ALA A 223 19.98 10.38 9.06
C ALA A 223 20.70 10.91 7.82
N ASP A 224 21.21 10.02 6.95
CA ASP A 224 21.93 10.41 5.73
C ASP A 224 21.02 11.15 4.74
N TYR A 225 19.77 10.68 4.62
CA TYR A 225 18.76 11.34 3.79
C TYR A 225 18.39 12.73 4.35
N LYS A 226 18.22 12.83 5.68
CA LYS A 226 17.97 14.11 6.35
C LYS A 226 19.16 15.06 6.23
N ALA A 227 20.39 14.58 6.42
CA ALA A 227 21.58 15.39 6.29
C ALA A 227 21.72 15.99 4.87
N ARG A 228 21.36 15.19 3.83
CA ARG A 228 21.49 15.64 2.44
C ARG A 228 20.39 16.59 2.00
N TYR A 229 19.15 16.40 2.45
CA TYR A 229 17.97 17.10 1.92
C TYR A 229 17.18 17.91 2.96
N GLY A 230 17.54 17.81 4.24
CA GLY A 230 17.06 18.68 5.31
C GLY A 230 15.54 18.77 5.42
N ALA A 231 15.05 20.01 5.48
CA ALA A 231 13.62 20.30 5.67
C ALA A 231 12.68 19.78 4.57
N THR A 232 13.22 19.34 3.43
CA THR A 232 12.40 18.74 2.35
C THR A 232 12.05 17.26 2.59
N VAL A 233 12.56 16.67 3.70
CA VAL A 233 12.29 15.29 4.08
C VAL A 233 11.04 15.23 4.96
N HIS A 234 10.01 14.57 4.49
CA HIS A 234 8.77 14.36 5.25
C HIS A 234 8.88 13.11 6.14
N ALA A 235 9.61 13.22 7.23
CA ALA A 235 9.70 12.17 8.23
C ALA A 235 8.77 12.45 9.42
N ALA A 236 8.12 11.41 9.93
CA ALA A 236 7.29 11.52 11.13
C ALA A 236 8.17 11.75 12.38
N PRO A 237 7.67 12.41 13.44
CA PRO A 237 8.44 12.64 14.67
C PRO A 237 8.97 11.36 15.35
N LYS A 238 8.28 10.21 15.13
CA LYS A 238 8.68 8.90 15.65
C LYS A 238 9.72 8.16 14.78
N ALA A 239 10.12 8.72 13.63
CA ALA A 239 11.13 8.13 12.78
C ALA A 239 12.51 8.24 13.45
N LYS A 240 13.22 7.11 13.53
CA LYS A 240 14.55 7.05 14.13
C LYS A 240 15.61 7.34 13.09
N ASP A 241 16.66 8.03 13.50
CA ASP A 241 17.72 8.43 12.57
C ASP A 241 18.60 7.25 12.12
N ASP A 242 18.71 6.22 12.95
CA ASP A 242 19.48 4.99 12.69
C ASP A 242 18.71 3.92 11.89
N GLU A 243 17.37 4.07 11.75
CA GLU A 243 16.61 3.15 10.90
C GLU A 243 16.88 3.41 9.41
N SER A 244 16.77 2.36 8.58
CA SER A 244 16.90 2.53 7.12
C SER A 244 15.76 3.35 6.53
N CYS A 245 16.03 4.05 5.42
CA CYS A 245 15.00 4.74 4.67
C CYS A 245 13.87 3.77 4.25
N PHE A 246 14.22 2.51 3.91
CA PHE A 246 13.23 1.47 3.61
C PHE A 246 12.30 1.21 4.80
N THR A 247 12.86 0.96 5.99
CA THR A 247 12.07 0.69 7.20
C THR A 247 11.16 1.87 7.54
N ALA A 248 11.70 3.09 7.50
CA ALA A 248 10.93 4.30 7.75
C ALA A 248 9.78 4.47 6.73
N PHE A 249 10.03 4.12 5.46
CA PHE A 249 9.02 4.20 4.39
C PHE A 249 7.96 3.11 4.54
N ARG A 250 8.36 1.84 4.74
CA ARG A 250 7.48 0.69 4.96
C ARG A 250 6.50 0.94 6.10
N ASP A 251 6.98 1.51 7.19
CA ASP A 251 6.19 1.75 8.39
C ASP A 251 5.50 3.13 8.40
N PHE A 252 5.45 3.80 7.24
CA PHE A 252 4.80 5.10 7.03
C PHE A 252 5.38 6.26 7.86
N ARG A 253 6.62 6.13 8.34
CA ARG A 253 7.35 7.20 9.05
C ARG A 253 8.13 8.12 8.11
N LEU A 254 8.44 7.69 6.90
CA LEU A 254 8.96 8.51 5.81
C LEU A 254 7.92 8.58 4.68
N ARG A 255 7.75 9.75 4.09
CA ARG A 255 6.82 9.98 2.97
C ARG A 255 7.49 10.70 1.81
N VAL A 256 7.07 10.35 0.61
CA VAL A 256 7.36 11.02 -0.66
C VAL A 256 6.02 11.42 -1.28
N SER A 257 5.74 12.71 -1.36
CA SER A 257 4.41 13.23 -1.72
C SER A 257 4.45 14.06 -2.99
N VAL A 258 3.85 13.56 -4.07
CA VAL A 258 3.64 14.35 -5.30
C VAL A 258 2.86 15.63 -5.01
N LYS A 259 1.84 15.54 -4.14
CA LYS A 259 1.00 16.70 -3.81
C LYS A 259 1.81 17.80 -3.14
N GLU A 260 2.55 17.48 -2.07
CA GLU A 260 3.26 18.47 -1.27
C GLU A 260 4.60 18.88 -1.92
N ASP A 261 5.33 17.91 -2.51
CA ASP A 261 6.67 18.15 -3.05
C ASP A 261 6.65 18.73 -4.48
N VAL A 262 5.61 18.48 -5.27
CA VAL A 262 5.57 18.86 -6.69
C VAL A 262 4.38 19.76 -7.02
N MET A 263 3.16 19.25 -6.85
CA MET A 263 1.98 19.92 -7.39
C MET A 263 1.66 21.23 -6.68
N LYS A 264 1.81 21.28 -5.35
CA LYS A 264 1.54 22.49 -4.56
C LYS A 264 2.56 23.60 -4.88
N PRO A 265 3.88 23.36 -4.87
CA PRO A 265 4.85 24.38 -5.30
C PRO A 265 4.64 24.86 -6.75
N LEU A 266 4.31 23.96 -7.68
CA LEU A 266 4.00 24.38 -9.05
C LEU A 266 2.75 25.24 -9.14
N ALA A 267 1.71 24.95 -8.35
CA ALA A 267 0.51 25.78 -8.28
C ALA A 267 0.78 27.17 -7.67
N GLU A 268 1.73 27.27 -6.75
CA GLU A 268 2.17 28.56 -6.18
C GLU A 268 2.96 29.39 -7.21
N ILE A 269 3.85 28.73 -7.99
CA ILE A 269 4.61 29.37 -9.07
C ILE A 269 3.67 29.87 -10.20
N PHE A 270 2.68 29.06 -10.56
CA PHE A 270 1.69 29.37 -11.63
C PHE A 270 0.34 29.78 -11.04
N SER A 271 0.34 30.81 -10.19
CA SER A 271 -0.87 31.29 -9.51
C SER A 271 -1.61 32.41 -10.25
N GLY A 272 -1.09 32.86 -11.41
CA GLY A 272 -1.68 33.93 -12.23
C GLY A 272 -2.92 33.49 -13.00
N LYS A 273 -3.83 34.43 -13.28
CA LYS A 273 -5.02 34.17 -14.12
C LYS A 273 -4.67 33.67 -15.52
N THR A 274 -3.50 34.03 -16.03
CA THR A 274 -2.96 33.61 -17.33
C THR A 274 -2.43 32.18 -17.33
N ASP A 275 -2.27 31.56 -16.18
CA ASP A 275 -1.56 30.29 -16.00
C ASP A 275 -2.51 29.05 -15.94
N THR A 276 -3.82 29.26 -16.00
CA THR A 276 -4.85 28.19 -15.85
C THR A 276 -4.58 27.01 -16.77
N LYS A 277 -4.23 27.24 -18.04
CA LYS A 277 -3.92 26.16 -19.01
C LYS A 277 -2.65 25.39 -18.67
N ILE A 278 -1.68 26.04 -18.01
CA ILE A 278 -0.47 25.38 -17.52
C ILE A 278 -0.86 24.41 -16.41
N ILE A 279 -1.62 24.86 -15.41
CA ILE A 279 -2.10 24.02 -14.29
C ILE A 279 -2.94 22.86 -14.78
N GLU A 280 -3.83 23.07 -15.76
CA GLU A 280 -4.58 21.96 -16.40
C GLU A 280 -3.65 20.94 -17.07
N GLY A 281 -2.60 21.41 -17.75
CA GLY A 281 -1.59 20.55 -18.39
C GLY A 281 -0.85 19.70 -17.36
N LEU A 282 -0.39 20.30 -16.27
CA LEU A 282 0.26 19.60 -15.15
C LEU A 282 -0.69 18.56 -14.52
N GLY A 283 -1.95 18.91 -14.34
CA GLY A 283 -2.99 18.00 -13.84
C GLY A 283 -3.25 16.80 -14.75
N LYS A 284 -3.29 17.01 -16.08
CA LYS A 284 -3.43 15.92 -17.07
C LYS A 284 -2.24 14.95 -17.04
N ILE A 285 -1.02 15.48 -16.96
CA ILE A 285 0.22 14.66 -16.85
C ILE A 285 0.16 13.82 -15.57
N HIS A 286 -0.17 14.44 -14.43
CA HIS A 286 -0.32 13.74 -13.16
C HIS A 286 -1.37 12.63 -13.23
N ALA A 287 -2.56 12.92 -13.75
CA ALA A 287 -3.64 11.95 -13.88
C ALA A 287 -3.25 10.76 -14.78
N LYS A 288 -2.56 11.02 -15.91
CA LYS A 288 -2.04 9.97 -16.80
C LYS A 288 -1.04 9.07 -16.07
N THR A 289 -0.08 9.66 -15.36
CA THR A 289 0.95 8.89 -14.65
C THR A 289 0.37 8.04 -13.53
N VAL A 290 -0.62 8.57 -12.79
CA VAL A 290 -1.31 7.81 -11.73
C VAL A 290 -2.07 6.59 -12.30
N ARG A 291 -2.65 6.70 -13.49
CA ARG A 291 -3.34 5.57 -14.17
C ARG A 291 -2.39 4.44 -14.54
N GLY A 292 -1.16 4.75 -14.97
CA GLY A 292 -0.12 3.76 -15.32
C GLY A 292 0.64 3.18 -14.12
N ARG A 293 0.18 3.43 -12.90
CA ARG A 293 0.83 2.96 -11.67
C ARG A 293 0.66 1.46 -11.46
N VAL A 294 1.79 0.76 -11.36
CA VAL A 294 1.84 -0.66 -10.98
C VAL A 294 2.05 -0.79 -9.47
N PHE A 295 1.36 -1.71 -8.86
CA PHE A 295 1.56 -2.11 -7.45
C PHE A 295 1.13 -3.55 -7.23
N VAL A 296 1.67 -4.18 -6.19
CA VAL A 296 1.36 -5.54 -5.77
C VAL A 296 0.51 -5.48 -4.51
N ALA A 297 -0.63 -6.13 -4.51
CA ALA A 297 -1.47 -6.29 -3.34
C ALA A 297 -1.54 -7.77 -2.94
N LEU A 298 -1.51 -8.03 -1.63
CA LEU A 298 -1.53 -9.35 -1.07
C LEU A 298 -2.86 -9.66 -0.39
N HIS A 299 -3.40 -10.83 -0.70
CA HIS A 299 -4.28 -11.54 0.21
C HIS A 299 -3.82 -13.00 0.28
N MET A 300 -4.12 -13.67 1.36
CA MET A 300 -3.64 -15.04 1.50
C MET A 300 -4.59 -15.88 2.35
N HIS A 301 -4.55 -17.19 2.09
CA HIS A 301 -5.01 -18.18 3.03
C HIS A 301 -3.90 -18.36 4.07
N ALA A 302 -3.94 -17.51 5.10
CA ALA A 302 -2.82 -17.38 6.03
C ALA A 302 -2.64 -18.62 6.92
N GLY A 303 -3.65 -19.50 6.98
CA GLY A 303 -3.56 -20.75 7.73
C GLY A 303 -2.63 -21.80 7.11
N ASP A 304 -2.39 -21.74 5.80
CA ASP A 304 -1.56 -22.71 5.06
C ASP A 304 -0.43 -22.06 4.26
N GLY A 305 -0.26 -20.75 4.36
CA GLY A 305 0.79 -19.99 3.68
C GLY A 305 0.58 -19.81 2.19
N ASN A 306 -0.63 -20.06 1.67
CA ASN A 306 -0.95 -19.80 0.27
C ASN A 306 -1.22 -18.30 0.04
N VAL A 307 -0.28 -17.65 -0.64
CA VAL A 307 -0.28 -16.21 -0.89
C VAL A 307 -0.68 -15.92 -2.32
N HIS A 308 -1.72 -15.09 -2.47
CA HIS A 308 -2.14 -14.55 -3.75
C HIS A 308 -1.58 -13.13 -3.92
N THR A 309 -0.70 -12.97 -4.91
CA THR A 309 -0.19 -11.66 -5.31
C THR A 309 -1.00 -11.13 -6.48
N ASN A 310 -1.55 -9.93 -6.34
CA ASN A 310 -2.40 -9.34 -7.37
C ASN A 310 -1.81 -8.03 -7.85
N ILE A 311 -1.59 -7.94 -9.17
CA ILE A 311 -1.06 -6.77 -9.85
C ILE A 311 -2.13 -6.28 -10.82
N PRO A 312 -2.89 -5.21 -10.47
CA PRO A 312 -3.86 -4.61 -11.40
C PRO A 312 -3.13 -3.91 -12.54
N VAL A 313 -3.58 -4.16 -13.78
CA VAL A 313 -2.98 -3.61 -14.99
C VAL A 313 -4.05 -3.15 -15.99
N ASN A 314 -3.72 -2.18 -16.83
CA ASN A 314 -4.51 -1.80 -18.00
C ASN A 314 -4.00 -2.59 -19.21
N SER A 315 -4.89 -3.29 -19.90
CA SER A 315 -4.55 -4.15 -21.04
C SER A 315 -4.04 -3.38 -22.25
N ASP A 316 -4.33 -2.10 -22.35
CA ASP A 316 -3.93 -1.18 -23.42
C ASP A 316 -2.63 -0.41 -23.11
N ASP A 317 -2.03 -0.63 -21.94
CA ASP A 317 -0.78 0.02 -21.52
C ASP A 317 0.39 -1.00 -21.53
N ALA A 318 1.12 -1.05 -22.66
CA ALA A 318 2.23 -1.98 -22.84
C ALA A 318 3.36 -1.77 -21.80
N GLN A 319 3.61 -0.51 -21.38
CA GLN A 319 4.65 -0.21 -20.38
C GLN A 319 4.23 -0.71 -19.00
N MET A 320 2.96 -0.53 -18.66
CA MET A 320 2.38 -1.05 -17.41
C MET A 320 2.46 -2.57 -17.35
N LEU A 321 2.09 -3.26 -18.47
CA LEU A 321 2.20 -4.71 -18.60
C LEU A 321 3.65 -5.20 -18.41
N GLN A 322 4.61 -4.58 -19.11
CA GLN A 322 6.02 -4.94 -18.97
C GLN A 322 6.53 -4.76 -17.53
N THR A 323 6.14 -3.68 -16.87
CA THR A 323 6.50 -3.42 -15.46
C THR A 323 5.90 -4.48 -14.54
N ALA A 324 4.65 -4.87 -14.79
CA ALA A 324 3.98 -5.91 -14.02
C ALA A 324 4.68 -7.28 -14.18
N TYR A 325 5.04 -7.69 -15.39
CA TYR A 325 5.78 -8.94 -15.62
C TYR A 325 7.15 -8.96 -14.94
N ARG A 326 7.89 -7.86 -14.97
CA ARG A 326 9.15 -7.73 -14.20
C ARG A 326 8.91 -7.85 -12.69
N SER A 327 7.76 -7.35 -12.21
CA SER A 327 7.40 -7.50 -10.80
C SER A 327 7.08 -8.95 -10.45
N VAL A 328 6.40 -9.69 -11.34
CA VAL A 328 6.18 -11.14 -11.19
C VAL A 328 7.51 -11.89 -11.07
N GLU A 329 8.49 -11.62 -11.94
CA GLU A 329 9.81 -12.27 -11.86
C GLU A 329 10.49 -12.04 -10.51
N ARG A 330 10.34 -10.84 -9.93
CA ARG A 330 10.88 -10.49 -8.61
C ARG A 330 10.12 -11.22 -7.49
N ILE A 331 8.79 -11.29 -7.58
CA ILE A 331 7.94 -12.02 -6.65
C ILE A 331 8.35 -13.50 -6.61
N MET A 332 8.52 -14.12 -7.79
CA MET A 332 8.95 -15.51 -7.89
C MET A 332 10.36 -15.77 -7.33
N LYS A 333 11.26 -14.78 -7.39
CA LYS A 333 12.57 -14.86 -6.72
C LYS A 333 12.49 -14.77 -5.20
N LEU A 334 11.53 -14.01 -4.67
CA LEU A 334 11.30 -13.92 -3.22
C LEU A 334 10.68 -15.21 -2.65
N ALA A 335 9.90 -15.93 -3.46
CA ALA A 335 9.21 -17.15 -3.04
C ALA A 335 10.11 -18.41 -3.06
N ARG A 336 11.31 -18.33 -3.61
CA ARG A 336 12.33 -19.41 -3.65
C ARG A 336 13.29 -19.32 -2.46
#